data_1e81d4e368cccad5aa7b8282c3273b7c
#
_entry.id   1e81d4e368cccad5aa7b8282c3273b7c
#
_cell.length_a   1.000
_cell.length_b   1.000
_cell.length_c   1.000
_cell.angle_alpha   90.00
_cell.angle_beta   90.00
_cell.angle_gamma   90.00
#
_symmetry.space_group_name_H-M   'P 1'
#
loop_
_entity.id
_entity.type
_entity.pdbx_description
1 polymer ?
#
loop_
_entity_poly.entity_id
_entity_poly.type
_entity_poly.pdbx_seq_one_letter_code
_entity_poly.pdbx_strand_id
1 'polypeptide(L)'
;MKNKDAVFKALNDSTRRLILDELSERNEMTLYELTIRLITKHSLDISRQAIAKHLSLLDEAELVKTTRKGKYRVLTFNKEPLRNLLEDWLE
;
A
#
# COMPACT_ATOMS: atom_id res chain seq x y z
N MET A 1 -16.62 8.03 8.63
CA MET A 1 -15.27 7.49 8.61
C MET A 1 -14.26 8.61 8.51
N LYS A 2 -13.32 8.59 9.41
CA LYS A 2 -12.42 9.70 9.60
C LYS A 2 -11.35 9.87 8.51
N ASN A 3 -10.96 8.78 7.83
CA ASN A 3 -9.88 8.82 6.84
C ASN A 3 -10.35 8.61 5.41
N LYS A 4 -11.60 8.91 5.13
CA LYS A 4 -12.17 8.70 3.80
C LYS A 4 -11.39 9.44 2.71
N ASP A 5 -11.07 10.71 2.95
CA ASP A 5 -10.30 11.50 1.98
C ASP A 5 -8.89 10.96 1.80
N ALA A 6 -8.27 10.48 2.88
CA ALA A 6 -6.94 9.87 2.79
C ALA A 6 -6.96 8.60 1.97
N VAL A 7 -8.04 7.80 2.09
CA VAL A 7 -8.20 6.59 1.29
C VAL A 7 -8.30 6.95 -0.20
N PHE A 8 -9.15 7.91 -0.55
CA PHE A 8 -9.28 8.33 -1.95
C PHE A 8 -7.98 8.89 -2.49
N LYS A 9 -7.29 9.70 -1.70
CA LYS A 9 -6.00 10.25 -2.09
C LYS A 9 -4.99 9.13 -2.36
N ALA A 10 -4.94 8.15 -1.46
CA ALA A 10 -4.02 7.03 -1.62
C ALA A 10 -4.31 6.22 -2.87
N LEU A 11 -5.60 6.02 -3.19
CA LEU A 11 -6.01 5.23 -4.36
C LEU A 11 -5.88 6.00 -5.67
N ASN A 12 -5.72 7.31 -5.61
CA ASN A 12 -5.66 8.16 -6.81
C ASN A 12 -4.23 8.25 -7.36
N ASP A 13 -3.56 7.13 -7.47
CA ASP A 13 -2.22 7.05 -8.04
C ASP A 13 -1.97 5.63 -8.51
N SER A 14 -1.52 5.49 -9.75
CA SER A 14 -1.33 4.17 -10.35
C SER A 14 -0.25 3.34 -9.66
N THR A 15 0.83 3.98 -9.22
CA THR A 15 1.88 3.26 -8.51
C THR A 15 1.40 2.73 -7.17
N ARG A 16 0.63 3.53 -6.43
CA ARG A 16 0.08 3.08 -5.15
C ARG A 16 -0.90 1.93 -5.36
N ARG A 17 -1.70 1.96 -6.44
CA ARG A 17 -2.58 0.83 -6.75
C ARG A 17 -1.79 -0.43 -7.08
N LEU A 18 -0.66 -0.31 -7.79
CA LEU A 18 0.23 -1.46 -8.05
C LEU A 18 0.79 -2.04 -6.76
N ILE A 19 1.16 -1.18 -5.82
CA ILE A 19 1.64 -1.64 -4.52
C ILE A 19 0.55 -2.46 -3.82
N LEU A 20 -0.68 -1.97 -3.82
CA LEU A 20 -1.79 -2.70 -3.22
C LEU A 20 -2.08 -4.00 -3.95
N ASP A 21 -1.96 -4.01 -5.29
CA ASP A 21 -2.13 -5.23 -6.07
C ASP A 21 -1.12 -6.30 -5.65
N GLU A 22 0.15 -5.91 -5.50
CA GLU A 22 1.18 -6.87 -5.07
C GLU A 22 0.93 -7.38 -3.67
N LEU A 23 0.56 -6.48 -2.75
CA LEU A 23 0.31 -6.88 -1.37
C LEU A 23 -0.96 -7.71 -1.23
N SER A 24 -1.93 -7.56 -2.14
CA SER A 24 -3.16 -8.34 -2.07
C SER A 24 -2.96 -9.78 -2.52
N GLU A 25 -1.92 -10.06 -3.29
CA GLU A 25 -1.60 -11.43 -3.72
C GLU A 25 -0.95 -12.25 -2.60
N ARG A 26 -0.44 -11.57 -1.56
CA ARG A 26 0.29 -12.21 -0.47
C ARG A 26 -0.15 -11.56 0.84
N ASN A 27 -0.08 -12.33 1.92
CA ASN A 27 -0.47 -11.80 3.22
C ASN A 27 0.50 -10.73 3.71
N GLU A 28 1.77 -10.91 3.41
CA GLU A 28 2.78 -9.91 3.76
C GLU A 28 3.96 -10.01 2.81
N MET A 29 4.72 -8.93 2.72
CA MET A 29 5.85 -8.85 1.81
C MET A 29 6.88 -7.89 2.42
N THR A 30 8.16 -8.20 2.27
CA THR A 30 9.19 -7.26 2.72
C THR A 30 9.25 -6.05 1.79
N LEU A 31 9.72 -4.93 2.32
CA LEU A 31 9.93 -3.74 1.51
C LEU A 31 10.90 -4.02 0.35
N TYR A 32 11.94 -4.79 0.61
CA TYR A 32 12.90 -5.16 -0.41
C TYR A 32 12.23 -5.94 -1.55
N GLU A 33 11.42 -6.93 -1.19
CA GLU A 33 10.72 -7.75 -2.17
C GLU A 33 9.75 -6.91 -3.01
N LEU A 34 9.00 -6.00 -2.36
CA LEU A 34 8.11 -5.09 -3.07
C LEU A 34 8.89 -4.24 -4.07
N THR A 35 10.01 -3.68 -3.64
CA THR A 35 10.86 -2.84 -4.50
C THR A 35 11.30 -3.60 -5.74
N ILE A 36 11.80 -4.82 -5.55
CA ILE A 36 12.23 -5.66 -6.66
C ILE A 36 11.08 -5.93 -7.63
N ARG A 37 9.90 -6.24 -7.11
CA ARG A 37 8.73 -6.52 -7.96
C ARG A 37 8.28 -5.30 -8.76
N LEU A 38 8.29 -4.13 -8.15
CA LEU A 38 7.91 -2.91 -8.85
C LEU A 38 8.86 -2.63 -10.02
N ILE A 39 10.14 -2.86 -9.83
CA ILE A 39 11.15 -2.62 -10.86
C ILE A 39 11.12 -3.70 -11.93
N THR A 40 11.07 -4.97 -11.55
CA THR A 40 11.21 -6.07 -12.50
C THR A 40 9.89 -6.49 -13.13
N LYS A 41 8.83 -6.65 -12.34
CA LYS A 41 7.54 -7.13 -12.85
C LYS A 41 6.77 -6.02 -13.54
N HIS A 42 6.83 -4.79 -13.01
CA HIS A 42 6.07 -3.67 -13.53
C HIS A 42 6.92 -2.66 -14.30
N SER A 43 8.20 -2.93 -14.42
CA SER A 43 9.15 -2.10 -15.19
C SER A 43 9.14 -0.64 -14.77
N LEU A 44 8.96 -0.37 -13.47
CA LEU A 44 8.95 0.99 -12.98
C LEU A 44 10.37 1.51 -12.75
N ASP A 45 10.59 2.74 -13.19
CA ASP A 45 11.82 3.46 -12.88
C ASP A 45 11.52 4.34 -11.68
N ILE A 46 11.66 3.76 -10.49
CA ILE A 46 11.24 4.43 -9.29
C ILE A 46 12.35 4.41 -8.23
N SER A 47 12.54 5.55 -7.57
CA SER A 47 13.55 5.66 -6.53
C SER A 47 13.04 5.16 -5.19
N ARG A 48 13.98 4.88 -4.27
CA ARG A 48 13.63 4.50 -2.90
C ARG A 48 12.82 5.58 -2.20
N GLN A 49 13.17 6.85 -2.45
CA GLN A 49 12.46 7.96 -1.85
C GLN A 49 11.04 8.04 -2.33
N ALA A 50 10.81 7.79 -3.62
CA ALA A 50 9.47 7.78 -4.18
C ALA A 50 8.63 6.64 -3.58
N ILE A 51 9.23 5.47 -3.44
CA ILE A 51 8.54 4.33 -2.82
C ILE A 51 8.17 4.67 -1.38
N ALA A 52 9.10 5.25 -0.62
CA ALA A 52 8.85 5.63 0.76
C ALA A 52 7.70 6.64 0.87
N LYS A 53 7.64 7.58 -0.06
CA LYS A 53 6.56 8.58 -0.08
C LYS A 53 5.21 7.91 -0.36
N HIS A 54 5.17 7.00 -1.34
CA HIS A 54 3.94 6.26 -1.62
C HIS A 54 3.48 5.45 -0.42
N LEU A 55 4.41 4.78 0.25
CA LEU A 55 4.07 3.99 1.44
C LEU A 55 3.58 4.88 2.58
N SER A 56 4.14 6.08 2.72
CA SER A 56 3.69 7.03 3.74
C SER A 56 2.22 7.42 3.52
N LEU A 57 1.83 7.66 2.26
CA LEU A 57 0.45 8.00 1.94
C LEU A 57 -0.51 6.82 2.16
N LEU A 58 -0.05 5.61 1.86
CA LEU A 58 -0.83 4.41 2.13
C LEU A 58 -0.97 4.16 3.64
N ASP A 59 0.07 4.48 4.40
CA ASP A 59 0.04 4.36 5.85
C ASP A 59 -0.93 5.39 6.47
N GLU A 60 -0.93 6.63 5.98
CA GLU A 60 -1.87 7.64 6.43
C GLU A 60 -3.33 7.23 6.21
N ALA A 61 -3.58 6.51 5.12
CA ALA A 61 -4.91 5.98 4.81
C ALA A 61 -5.21 4.70 5.59
N GLU A 62 -4.26 4.21 6.37
CA GLU A 62 -4.33 2.96 7.13
C GLU A 62 -4.54 1.74 6.24
N LEU A 63 -4.13 1.85 4.96
CA LEU A 63 -4.23 0.75 4.00
C LEU A 63 -3.03 -0.19 4.05
N VAL A 64 -1.88 0.31 4.46
CA VAL A 64 -0.67 -0.49 4.58
C VAL A 64 -0.05 -0.28 5.95
N LYS A 65 0.27 -1.36 6.60
CA LYS A 65 1.01 -1.34 7.86
C LYS A 65 2.42 -1.81 7.63
N THR A 66 3.37 -1.11 8.25
CA THR A 66 4.78 -1.51 8.22
C THR A 66 5.16 -2.00 9.61
N THR A 67 5.70 -3.21 9.67
CA THR A 67 6.14 -3.83 10.92
C THR A 67 7.59 -4.25 10.77
N ARG A 68 8.38 -4.06 11.82
CA ARG A 68 9.77 -4.50 11.79
C ARG A 68 9.87 -5.92 12.31
N LYS A 69 10.49 -6.81 11.52
CA LYS A 69 10.78 -8.19 11.93
C LYS A 69 12.26 -8.42 11.74
N GLY A 70 13.01 -8.35 12.86
CA GLY A 70 14.46 -8.41 12.81
C GLY A 70 15.00 -7.22 12.03
N LYS A 71 15.77 -7.48 10.99
CA LYS A 71 16.32 -6.43 10.13
C LYS A 71 15.42 -6.10 8.93
N TYR A 72 14.26 -6.73 8.84
CA TYR A 72 13.37 -6.53 7.70
C TYR A 72 12.19 -5.63 8.04
N ARG A 73 11.76 -4.85 7.08
CA ARG A 73 10.49 -4.14 7.15
C ARG A 73 9.47 -4.97 6.38
N VAL A 74 8.38 -5.32 7.04
CA VAL A 74 7.34 -6.17 6.47
C VAL A 74 6.09 -5.34 6.31
N LEU A 75 5.51 -5.42 5.11
CA LEU A 75 4.33 -4.65 4.72
C LEU A 75 3.13 -5.57 4.66
N THR A 76 2.01 -5.12 5.21
CA THR A 76 0.74 -5.84 5.14
C THR A 76 -0.36 -4.90 4.65
N PHE A 77 -1.28 -5.45 3.87
CA PHE A 77 -2.44 -4.71 3.36
C PHE A 77 -3.59 -4.85 4.36
N ASN A 78 -4.06 -3.72 4.87
CA ASN A 78 -5.24 -3.69 5.72
C ASN A 78 -6.44 -3.26 4.88
N LYS A 79 -7.39 -4.17 4.68
CA LYS A 79 -8.53 -3.93 3.80
C LYS A 79 -9.71 -3.26 4.50
N GLU A 80 -9.63 -3.07 5.81
CA GLU A 80 -10.74 -2.49 6.59
C GLU A 80 -11.19 -1.12 6.09
N PRO A 81 -10.29 -0.17 5.79
CA PRO A 81 -10.75 1.12 5.29
C PRO A 81 -11.56 1.02 4.00
N LEU A 82 -11.21 0.05 3.13
CA LEU A 82 -11.96 -0.17 1.90
C LEU A 82 -13.33 -0.78 2.18
N ARG A 83 -13.38 -1.76 3.09
CA ARG A 83 -14.65 -2.36 3.48
C ARG A 83 -15.59 -1.33 4.06
N ASN A 84 -15.10 -0.50 4.96
CA ASN A 84 -15.92 0.54 5.59
C ASN A 84 -16.45 1.52 4.56
N LEU A 85 -15.63 1.89 3.60
CA LEU A 85 -16.03 2.79 2.53
C LEU A 85 -17.17 2.21 1.70
N LEU A 86 -17.03 0.94 1.30
CA LEU A 86 -18.03 0.26 0.49
C LEU A 86 -19.32 0.02 1.27
N GLU A 87 -19.22 -0.36 2.54
CA GLU A 87 -20.39 -0.57 3.38
C GLU A 87 -21.22 0.70 3.50
N ASP A 88 -20.56 1.85 3.68
CA ASP A 88 -21.25 3.13 3.78
C ASP A 88 -22.08 3.41 2.53
N TRP A 89 -21.64 2.95 1.38
CA TRP A 89 -22.29 3.24 0.11
C TRP A 89 -23.25 2.15 -0.36
N LEU A 90 -23.08 0.94 0.12
CA LEU A 90 -23.89 -0.19 -0.33
C LEU A 90 -25.11 -0.45 0.54
N GLU A 91 -25.18 0.23 1.69
CA GLU A 91 -26.35 0.11 2.57
C GLU A 91 -27.42 1.23 2.35
#